data_1e2d8a039b1419f15243a0ab77dde404
#
_entry.id   1e2d8a039b1419f15243a0ab77dde404
#
_cell.length_a   1.000
_cell.length_b   1.000
_cell.length_c   1.000
_cell.angle_alpha   90.00
_cell.angle_beta   90.00
_cell.angle_gamma   90.00
#
_symmetry.space_group_name_H-M   'P 1'
#
loop_
_entity.id
_entity.type
_entity.pdbx_description
1 polymer ?
#
loop_
_entity_poly.entity_id
_entity_poly.type
_entity_poly.pdbx_seq_one_letter_code
_entity_poly.pdbx_strand_id
1 'polypeptide(L)'
;MPNINVAYQWAVNACNAPNIGYSQQYRRGQTVNGITYYDCSSFISKALTEAGFFSVNPWFTTRTEEGYLLQAGFKEININEAWQAGDVVWRSGHTEMVYQGAGVGNGGVTMGAHSGRYPLPEQVSINTYVSKPSAWTKIYRYGDSAGMPLEWIHGNRYLTEDEMKNNAYVFYSTMFFKDFTLNAIAGMLGNMDIESNINPGLWQSLKEGNYNGGYGLVQWTPATVYTDWANAHGYDITDGYYQCVWIDEETVSSGQWIETEKYPISWEEFRKSTKEPDYLASVFLKNFERAGVEKEEDRKKNALKWYAYLQTLSPYPVHPHSRKTKMPLYFFFPW
;
A
#
# COMPACT_ATOMS: atom_id res chain seq x y z
N MET A 1 -8.18 -18.48 2.08
CA MET A 1 -8.82 -17.72 3.19
C MET A 1 -9.30 -16.39 2.63
N PRO A 2 -10.40 -15.81 3.12
CA PRO A 2 -10.86 -14.47 2.71
C PRO A 2 -9.76 -13.42 2.94
N ASN A 3 -9.66 -12.44 2.03
CA ASN A 3 -8.66 -11.39 2.14
C ASN A 3 -9.24 -10.03 1.75
N ILE A 4 -9.34 -9.11 2.72
CA ILE A 4 -9.94 -7.78 2.52
C ILE A 4 -9.17 -6.94 1.51
N ASN A 5 -7.85 -7.13 1.40
CA ASN A 5 -7.05 -6.39 0.43
C ASN A 5 -7.37 -6.79 -1.02
N VAL A 6 -7.76 -8.05 -1.26
CA VAL A 6 -8.23 -8.48 -2.58
C VAL A 6 -9.56 -7.80 -2.93
N ALA A 7 -10.49 -7.69 -1.95
CA ALA A 7 -11.73 -6.94 -2.13
C ALA A 7 -11.47 -5.47 -2.45
N TYR A 8 -10.58 -4.86 -1.68
CA TYR A 8 -10.16 -3.47 -1.87
C TYR A 8 -9.57 -3.26 -3.28
N GLN A 9 -8.63 -4.11 -3.69
CA GLN A 9 -7.98 -3.98 -5.00
C GLN A 9 -8.97 -4.18 -6.15
N TRP A 10 -9.88 -5.15 -6.03
CA TRP A 10 -10.95 -5.30 -6.99
C TRP A 10 -11.80 -4.02 -7.10
N ALA A 11 -12.16 -3.41 -5.96
CA ALA A 11 -12.93 -2.17 -5.91
C ALA A 11 -12.19 -1.00 -6.58
N VAL A 12 -10.89 -0.83 -6.30
CA VAL A 12 -10.05 0.19 -6.96
C VAL A 12 -10.00 -0.03 -8.48
N ASN A 13 -9.76 -1.26 -8.93
CA ASN A 13 -9.70 -1.58 -10.35
C ASN A 13 -11.05 -1.31 -11.04
N ALA A 14 -12.15 -1.64 -10.38
CA ALA A 14 -13.50 -1.41 -10.89
C ALA A 14 -13.81 0.10 -11.00
N CYS A 15 -13.37 0.91 -10.02
CA CYS A 15 -13.52 2.37 -10.05
C CYS A 15 -12.69 3.04 -11.15
N ASN A 16 -11.60 2.43 -11.59
CA ASN A 16 -10.73 2.95 -12.66
C ASN A 16 -11.06 2.36 -14.04
N ALA A 17 -11.99 1.40 -14.12
CA ALA A 17 -12.35 0.75 -15.37
C ALA A 17 -13.33 1.62 -16.19
N PRO A 18 -13.08 1.83 -17.50
CA PRO A 18 -13.91 2.71 -18.33
C PRO A 18 -15.28 2.11 -18.69
N ASN A 19 -15.48 0.83 -18.42
CA ASN A 19 -16.66 0.06 -18.82
C ASN A 19 -17.48 -0.50 -17.65
N ILE A 20 -17.40 0.15 -16.48
CA ILE A 20 -18.23 -0.18 -15.31
C ILE A 20 -19.17 0.99 -15.03
N GLY A 21 -20.45 0.71 -14.81
CA GLY A 21 -21.49 1.71 -14.59
C GLY A 21 -22.43 1.34 -13.44
N TYR A 22 -23.28 2.29 -13.09
CA TYR A 22 -24.32 2.15 -12.07
C TYR A 22 -25.69 1.77 -12.67
N SER A 23 -26.33 0.74 -12.14
CA SER A 23 -27.72 0.42 -12.47
C SER A 23 -28.40 -0.35 -11.35
N GLN A 24 -29.64 0.05 -11.00
CA GLN A 24 -30.51 -0.74 -10.11
C GLN A 24 -31.11 -1.96 -10.84
N GLN A 25 -31.33 -1.85 -12.13
CA GLN A 25 -31.92 -2.92 -12.94
C GLN A 25 -30.91 -4.04 -13.24
N TYR A 26 -29.68 -3.66 -13.60
CA TYR A 26 -28.60 -4.57 -14.01
C TYR A 26 -27.56 -4.79 -12.92
N ARG A 27 -27.90 -4.52 -11.66
CA ARG A 27 -27.01 -4.43 -10.51
C ARG A 27 -26.16 -5.67 -10.19
N ARG A 28 -26.48 -6.83 -10.78
CA ARG A 28 -25.81 -8.10 -10.48
C ARG A 28 -24.65 -8.41 -11.44
N GLY A 29 -23.90 -7.40 -11.85
CA GLY A 29 -22.75 -7.57 -12.74
C GLY A 29 -23.15 -7.94 -14.17
N GLN A 30 -24.36 -7.59 -14.59
CA GLN A 30 -24.82 -7.84 -15.96
C GLN A 30 -24.17 -6.85 -16.91
N THR A 31 -23.71 -7.36 -18.05
CA THR A 31 -23.09 -6.52 -19.10
C THR A 31 -24.14 -6.22 -20.17
N VAL A 32 -24.36 -4.94 -20.43
CA VAL A 32 -25.25 -4.43 -21.47
C VAL A 32 -24.50 -3.40 -22.31
N ASN A 33 -24.46 -3.61 -23.61
CA ASN A 33 -23.71 -2.76 -24.55
C ASN A 33 -22.22 -2.54 -24.17
N GLY A 34 -21.57 -3.59 -23.65
CA GLY A 34 -20.16 -3.55 -23.26
C GLY A 34 -19.88 -2.92 -21.89
N ILE A 35 -20.93 -2.48 -21.16
CA ILE A 35 -20.81 -1.89 -19.84
C ILE A 35 -21.35 -2.87 -18.80
N THR A 36 -20.56 -3.15 -17.76
CA THR A 36 -20.94 -4.00 -16.62
C THR A 36 -21.48 -3.15 -15.49
N TYR A 37 -22.62 -3.53 -14.94
CA TYR A 37 -23.37 -2.68 -14.01
C TYR A 37 -23.45 -3.24 -12.59
N TYR A 38 -23.27 -2.34 -11.62
CA TYR A 38 -23.49 -2.57 -10.19
C TYR A 38 -24.35 -1.43 -9.58
N ASP A 39 -25.00 -1.68 -8.44
CA ASP A 39 -25.40 -0.64 -7.49
C ASP A 39 -24.42 -0.62 -6.30
N CYS A 40 -24.61 0.28 -5.33
CA CYS A 40 -23.69 0.43 -4.19
C CYS A 40 -23.46 -0.89 -3.44
N SER A 41 -24.51 -1.60 -3.08
CA SER A 41 -24.41 -2.84 -2.29
C SER A 41 -23.93 -4.04 -3.11
N SER A 42 -24.31 -4.15 -4.37
CA SER A 42 -23.81 -5.22 -5.24
C SER A 42 -22.35 -5.04 -5.64
N PHE A 43 -21.86 -3.82 -5.67
CA PHE A 43 -20.43 -3.50 -5.82
C PHE A 43 -19.62 -4.07 -4.64
N ILE A 44 -20.05 -3.80 -3.40
CA ILE A 44 -19.41 -4.35 -2.20
C ILE A 44 -19.52 -5.88 -2.19
N SER A 45 -20.73 -6.43 -2.48
CA SER A 45 -20.96 -7.87 -2.55
C SER A 45 -20.01 -8.55 -3.54
N LYS A 46 -19.78 -7.96 -4.71
CA LYS A 46 -18.88 -8.48 -5.73
C LYS A 46 -17.42 -8.42 -5.26
N ALA A 47 -16.98 -7.29 -4.72
CA ALA A 47 -15.63 -7.14 -4.18
C ALA A 47 -15.31 -8.20 -3.13
N LEU A 48 -16.21 -8.42 -2.18
CA LEU A 48 -16.03 -9.43 -1.14
C LEU A 48 -16.08 -10.87 -1.68
N THR A 49 -16.84 -11.13 -2.72
CA THR A 49 -16.87 -12.46 -3.36
C THR A 49 -15.57 -12.76 -4.09
N GLU A 50 -15.01 -11.81 -4.84
CA GLU A 50 -13.69 -11.95 -5.50
C GLU A 50 -12.56 -12.19 -4.48
N ALA A 51 -12.73 -11.67 -3.28
CA ALA A 51 -11.80 -11.84 -2.16
C ALA A 51 -12.02 -13.13 -1.36
N GLY A 52 -12.91 -14.02 -1.80
CA GLY A 52 -13.14 -15.32 -1.18
C GLY A 52 -13.98 -15.30 0.12
N PHE A 53 -14.66 -14.18 0.42
CA PHE A 53 -15.58 -14.11 1.57
C PHE A 53 -16.85 -14.93 1.34
N PHE A 54 -17.25 -15.07 0.09
CA PHE A 54 -18.42 -15.87 -0.32
C PHE A 54 -18.05 -16.79 -1.47
N SER A 55 -18.44 -18.05 -1.38
CA SER A 55 -18.24 -19.03 -2.47
C SER A 55 -19.13 -18.75 -3.66
N VAL A 56 -20.30 -18.16 -3.41
CA VAL A 56 -21.27 -17.68 -4.41
C VAL A 56 -21.67 -16.27 -4.02
N ASN A 57 -21.70 -15.36 -4.99
CA ASN A 57 -22.05 -13.97 -4.72
C ASN A 57 -23.50 -13.85 -4.21
N PRO A 58 -23.72 -13.37 -2.98
CA PRO A 58 -25.04 -13.25 -2.39
C PRO A 58 -25.85 -12.10 -2.98
N TRP A 59 -25.21 -11.17 -3.71
CA TRP A 59 -25.84 -9.99 -4.30
C TRP A 59 -26.74 -9.24 -3.29
N PHE A 60 -26.25 -9.06 -2.08
CA PHE A 60 -27.00 -8.42 -1.00
C PHE A 60 -27.45 -6.98 -1.36
N THR A 61 -28.35 -6.47 -0.57
CA THR A 61 -28.81 -5.08 -0.62
C THR A 61 -28.39 -4.38 0.66
N THR A 62 -28.42 -3.05 0.72
CA THR A 62 -28.13 -2.31 1.95
C THR A 62 -28.99 -2.73 3.15
N ARG A 63 -30.17 -3.37 2.92
CA ARG A 63 -31.01 -3.90 4.01
C ARG A 63 -30.49 -5.21 4.59
N THR A 64 -29.78 -6.00 3.82
CA THR A 64 -29.27 -7.33 4.23
C THR A 64 -27.76 -7.36 4.38
N GLU A 65 -27.08 -6.31 3.98
CA GLU A 65 -25.61 -6.18 3.94
C GLU A 65 -24.96 -6.44 5.29
N GLU A 66 -25.49 -5.83 6.37
CA GLU A 66 -24.96 -6.02 7.73
C GLU A 66 -24.87 -7.51 8.10
N GLY A 67 -25.94 -8.28 7.86
CA GLY A 67 -25.94 -9.72 8.16
C GLY A 67 -24.86 -10.49 7.41
N TYR A 68 -24.62 -10.15 6.14
CA TYR A 68 -23.58 -10.78 5.34
C TYR A 68 -22.18 -10.33 5.77
N LEU A 69 -21.98 -9.06 6.13
CA LEU A 69 -20.70 -8.56 6.65
C LEU A 69 -20.35 -9.25 7.97
N LEU A 70 -21.27 -9.33 8.93
CA LEU A 70 -21.06 -10.01 10.21
C LEU A 70 -20.77 -11.50 10.00
N GLN A 71 -21.51 -12.19 9.12
CA GLN A 71 -21.26 -13.59 8.76
C GLN A 71 -19.87 -13.78 8.13
N ALA A 72 -19.41 -12.82 7.36
CA ALA A 72 -18.09 -12.82 6.73
C ALA A 72 -16.94 -12.51 7.72
N GLY A 73 -17.24 -12.19 8.98
CA GLY A 73 -16.28 -11.91 10.04
C GLY A 73 -15.91 -10.43 10.18
N PHE A 74 -16.66 -9.53 9.55
CA PHE A 74 -16.56 -8.10 9.85
C PHE A 74 -17.14 -7.80 11.23
N LYS A 75 -16.63 -6.73 11.87
CA LYS A 75 -17.16 -6.20 13.13
C LYS A 75 -17.57 -4.75 12.91
N GLU A 76 -18.69 -4.34 13.51
CA GLU A 76 -19.03 -2.93 13.63
C GLU A 76 -18.00 -2.28 14.57
N ILE A 77 -17.40 -1.16 14.16
CA ILE A 77 -16.46 -0.38 14.94
C ILE A 77 -17.04 1.02 15.21
N ASN A 78 -16.42 1.78 16.12
CA ASN A 78 -16.84 3.16 16.36
C ASN A 78 -16.57 4.01 15.12
N ILE A 79 -17.60 4.70 14.63
CA ILE A 79 -17.53 5.49 13.40
C ILE A 79 -16.53 6.66 13.47
N ASN A 80 -16.14 7.07 14.67
CA ASN A 80 -15.15 8.12 14.90
C ASN A 80 -13.72 7.56 15.06
N GLU A 81 -13.51 6.24 14.99
CA GLU A 81 -12.16 5.70 14.87
C GLU A 81 -11.48 6.15 13.59
N ALA A 82 -10.16 5.95 13.49
CA ALA A 82 -9.47 6.13 12.23
C ALA A 82 -9.98 5.10 11.21
N TRP A 83 -10.62 5.58 10.15
CA TRP A 83 -11.06 4.73 9.06
C TRP A 83 -9.88 4.13 8.34
N GLN A 84 -10.03 2.88 7.93
CA GLN A 84 -9.00 2.14 7.21
C GLN A 84 -9.52 1.74 5.85
N ALA A 85 -8.63 1.62 4.90
CA ALA A 85 -8.97 1.14 3.59
C ALA A 85 -9.50 -0.30 3.67
N GLY A 86 -10.54 -0.56 2.90
CA GLY A 86 -11.30 -1.81 2.99
C GLY A 86 -12.39 -1.82 4.07
N ASP A 87 -12.44 -0.84 4.99
CA ASP A 87 -13.62 -0.66 5.82
C ASP A 87 -14.85 -0.40 4.94
N VAL A 88 -16.00 -0.87 5.38
CA VAL A 88 -17.28 -0.64 4.70
C VAL A 88 -18.10 0.33 5.51
N VAL A 89 -18.38 1.51 4.95
CA VAL A 89 -19.26 2.52 5.54
C VAL A 89 -20.68 2.33 5.03
N TRP A 90 -21.64 2.42 5.92
CA TRP A 90 -23.02 2.12 5.66
C TRP A 90 -23.99 3.17 6.22
N ARG A 91 -25.02 3.45 5.46
CA ARG A 91 -26.25 4.13 5.89
C ARG A 91 -27.45 3.52 5.19
N SER A 92 -28.65 3.81 5.66
CA SER A 92 -29.87 3.35 4.98
C SER A 92 -29.88 3.81 3.51
N GLY A 93 -29.94 2.84 2.61
CA GLY A 93 -30.01 3.07 1.16
C GLY A 93 -28.66 3.32 0.46
N HIS A 94 -27.54 3.36 1.18
CA HIS A 94 -26.22 3.55 0.54
C HIS A 94 -25.08 2.92 1.34
N THR A 95 -24.08 2.43 0.61
CA THR A 95 -22.83 1.85 1.17
C THR A 95 -21.66 2.12 0.24
N GLU A 96 -20.48 2.27 0.81
CA GLU A 96 -19.21 2.45 0.08
C GLU A 96 -18.08 1.77 0.83
N MET A 97 -16.98 1.49 0.14
CA MET A 97 -15.73 1.03 0.74
C MET A 97 -14.81 2.22 1.00
N VAL A 98 -14.14 2.24 2.14
CA VAL A 98 -13.13 3.26 2.42
C VAL A 98 -11.92 3.01 1.51
N TYR A 99 -11.56 4.03 0.73
CA TYR A 99 -10.35 4.07 -0.07
C TYR A 99 -9.15 4.48 0.78
N GLN A 100 -9.29 5.58 1.54
CA GLN A 100 -8.23 6.11 2.39
C GLN A 100 -8.81 6.83 3.60
N GLY A 101 -8.33 6.51 4.80
CA GLY A 101 -8.69 7.23 6.01
C GLY A 101 -8.04 8.61 6.11
N ALA A 102 -8.70 9.52 6.82
CA ALA A 102 -8.22 10.89 7.09
C ALA A 102 -7.88 11.13 8.57
N GLY A 103 -7.70 10.05 9.36
CA GLY A 103 -7.40 10.08 10.78
C GLY A 103 -8.64 10.02 11.68
N VAL A 104 -8.41 9.90 12.99
CA VAL A 104 -9.46 9.76 14.01
C VAL A 104 -10.45 10.93 13.93
N GLY A 105 -11.75 10.62 13.84
CA GLY A 105 -12.84 11.60 13.77
C GLY A 105 -12.96 12.35 12.44
N ASN A 106 -12.05 12.13 11.50
CA ASN A 106 -12.01 12.86 10.24
C ASN A 106 -12.71 12.14 9.07
N GLY A 107 -13.04 10.85 9.22
CA GLY A 107 -13.60 10.03 8.15
C GLY A 107 -12.55 9.60 7.14
N GLY A 108 -12.87 9.64 5.85
CA GLY A 108 -11.94 9.20 4.80
C GLY A 108 -12.50 9.41 3.38
N VAL A 109 -11.66 9.23 2.39
CA VAL A 109 -12.07 9.09 1.00
C VAL A 109 -12.70 7.71 0.84
N THR A 110 -13.84 7.64 0.16
CA THR A 110 -14.56 6.40 -0.09
C THR A 110 -14.68 6.12 -1.59
N MET A 111 -15.00 4.90 -1.96
CA MET A 111 -15.17 4.46 -3.33
C MET A 111 -16.37 3.51 -3.45
N GLY A 112 -17.01 3.52 -4.60
CA GLY A 112 -18.17 2.66 -4.83
C GLY A 112 -18.97 3.00 -6.06
N ALA A 113 -20.15 2.43 -6.15
CA ALA A 113 -21.13 2.71 -7.19
C ALA A 113 -22.16 3.74 -6.67
N HIS A 114 -22.20 4.92 -7.28
CA HIS A 114 -22.88 6.09 -6.76
C HIS A 114 -24.26 6.32 -7.38
N SER A 115 -24.33 6.65 -8.67
CA SER A 115 -25.58 7.00 -9.34
C SER A 115 -25.47 6.92 -10.87
N GLY A 116 -26.50 6.37 -11.52
CA GLY A 116 -26.63 6.38 -12.98
C GLY A 116 -26.90 7.78 -13.59
N ARG A 117 -27.05 8.83 -12.77
CA ARG A 117 -27.21 10.21 -13.23
C ARG A 117 -25.90 10.90 -13.59
N TYR A 118 -24.78 10.34 -13.14
CA TYR A 118 -23.45 10.86 -13.47
C TYR A 118 -22.98 10.37 -14.84
N PRO A 119 -22.01 11.04 -15.47
CA PRO A 119 -21.25 10.48 -16.59
C PRO A 119 -20.66 9.11 -16.24
N LEU A 120 -20.54 8.23 -17.21
CA LEU A 120 -20.14 6.84 -16.98
C LEU A 120 -18.90 6.69 -16.09
N PRO A 121 -17.79 7.44 -16.26
CA PRO A 121 -16.60 7.30 -15.40
C PRO A 121 -16.83 7.70 -13.94
N GLU A 122 -17.89 8.47 -13.65
CA GLU A 122 -18.21 8.94 -12.30
C GLU A 122 -19.28 8.07 -11.62
N GLN A 123 -19.94 7.19 -12.38
CA GLN A 123 -20.99 6.31 -11.83
C GLN A 123 -20.44 5.31 -10.83
N VAL A 124 -19.23 4.81 -11.09
CA VAL A 124 -18.47 3.93 -10.20
C VAL A 124 -17.06 4.50 -10.12
N SER A 125 -16.71 5.09 -8.99
CA SER A 125 -15.48 5.88 -8.88
C SER A 125 -14.97 5.98 -7.44
N ILE A 126 -13.72 6.43 -7.30
CA ILE A 126 -13.16 6.91 -6.04
C ILE A 126 -13.59 8.36 -5.88
N ASN A 127 -14.16 8.70 -4.72
CA ASN A 127 -14.58 10.07 -4.43
C ASN A 127 -13.39 11.04 -4.41
N THR A 128 -13.61 12.26 -4.88
CA THR A 128 -12.60 13.33 -4.88
C THR A 128 -12.60 14.14 -3.57
N TYR A 129 -13.40 13.76 -2.58
CA TYR A 129 -13.58 14.45 -1.31
C TYR A 129 -13.49 13.50 -0.12
N VAL A 130 -13.19 14.05 1.05
CA VAL A 130 -13.20 13.32 2.31
C VAL A 130 -14.62 13.24 2.85
N SER A 131 -15.17 12.03 2.95
CA SER A 131 -16.46 11.76 3.55
C SER A 131 -16.35 11.80 5.07
N LYS A 132 -17.26 12.52 5.73
CA LYS A 132 -17.25 12.70 7.19
C LYS A 132 -18.00 11.57 7.90
N PRO A 133 -17.63 11.22 9.16
CA PRO A 133 -18.37 10.23 9.95
C PRO A 133 -19.87 10.53 10.03
N SER A 134 -20.27 11.80 10.14
CA SER A 134 -21.66 12.24 10.22
C SER A 134 -22.50 11.95 8.95
N ALA A 135 -21.87 11.61 7.83
CA ALA A 135 -22.57 11.22 6.61
C ALA A 135 -23.04 9.75 6.63
N TRP A 136 -22.60 8.97 7.61
CA TRP A 136 -22.80 7.54 7.70
C TRP A 136 -23.42 7.15 9.05
N THR A 137 -24.02 5.94 9.11
CA THR A 137 -24.63 5.42 10.34
C THR A 137 -23.73 4.41 11.02
N LYS A 138 -23.04 3.59 10.23
CA LYS A 138 -22.20 2.48 10.69
C LYS A 138 -20.93 2.36 9.84
N ILE A 139 -19.92 1.73 10.43
CA ILE A 139 -18.71 1.30 9.73
C ILE A 139 -18.36 -0.12 10.17
N TYR A 140 -17.96 -0.95 9.22
CA TYR A 140 -17.60 -2.34 9.46
C TYR A 140 -16.16 -2.58 9.04
N ARG A 141 -15.40 -3.28 9.90
CA ARG A 141 -14.00 -3.67 9.65
C ARG A 141 -13.86 -5.18 9.70
N TYR A 142 -13.11 -5.73 8.75
CA TYR A 142 -12.77 -7.16 8.74
C TYR A 142 -11.53 -7.44 9.58
N GLY A 143 -11.62 -8.48 10.45
CA GLY A 143 -10.51 -8.97 11.28
C GLY A 143 -10.25 -8.13 12.51
N ASP A 144 -9.33 -8.61 13.36
CA ASP A 144 -8.74 -7.83 14.44
C ASP A 144 -7.61 -6.96 13.87
N SER A 145 -7.88 -6.30 12.78
CA SER A 145 -7.00 -5.27 12.28
C SER A 145 -7.05 -4.10 13.28
N ALA A 146 -6.31 -4.25 14.36
CA ALA A 146 -5.51 -3.12 14.77
C ALA A 146 -4.76 -2.81 13.48
N GLY A 147 -5.26 -1.86 12.68
CA GLY A 147 -4.71 -1.59 11.39
C GLY A 147 -3.22 -1.45 11.58
N MET A 148 -2.45 -2.32 10.94
CA MET A 148 -1.04 -1.97 10.83
C MET A 148 -1.07 -0.61 10.16
N PRO A 149 -0.59 0.45 10.80
CA PRO A 149 -0.51 1.73 10.17
C PRO A 149 0.26 1.48 8.88
N LEU A 150 -0.31 1.89 7.73
CA LEU A 150 0.43 1.87 6.46
C LEU A 150 1.47 2.99 6.48
N GLU A 151 1.93 3.31 7.65
CA GLU A 151 2.95 4.29 7.95
C GLU A 151 4.25 3.57 8.27
N TRP A 152 5.33 4.12 7.77
CA TRP A 152 6.66 3.64 8.11
C TRP A 152 6.92 3.85 9.61
N ILE A 153 7.24 2.79 10.30
CA ILE A 153 7.79 2.85 11.65
C ILE A 153 9.29 3.13 11.50
N HIS A 154 9.74 4.26 12.05
CA HIS A 154 11.11 4.70 11.91
C HIS A 154 11.71 5.24 13.23
N GLY A 155 12.99 5.51 13.23
CA GLY A 155 13.72 6.09 14.33
C GLY A 155 15.14 5.53 14.40
N ASN A 156 16.04 6.20 15.12
CA ASN A 156 17.42 5.75 15.23
C ASN A 156 17.54 4.63 16.29
N ARG A 157 16.93 3.48 16.02
CA ARG A 157 16.91 2.28 16.88
C ARG A 157 16.66 1.02 16.05
N TYR A 158 16.98 -0.14 16.59
CA TYR A 158 16.55 -1.39 15.99
C TYR A 158 15.02 -1.60 16.22
N LEU A 159 14.34 -2.08 15.19
CA LEU A 159 12.92 -2.39 15.26
C LEU A 159 12.68 -3.78 15.84
N THR A 160 11.52 -3.96 16.48
CA THR A 160 11.00 -5.27 16.84
C THR A 160 10.56 -6.05 15.61
N GLU A 161 10.37 -7.36 15.73
CA GLU A 161 9.93 -8.18 14.59
C GLU A 161 8.56 -7.76 14.05
N ASP A 162 7.63 -7.33 14.91
CA ASP A 162 6.32 -6.86 14.47
C ASP A 162 6.39 -5.50 13.75
N GLU A 163 7.28 -4.61 14.20
CA GLU A 163 7.57 -3.37 13.50
C GLU A 163 8.25 -3.62 12.14
N MET A 164 9.16 -4.59 12.08
CA MET A 164 9.77 -5.02 10.80
C MET A 164 8.71 -5.62 9.86
N LYS A 165 7.77 -6.42 10.35
CA LYS A 165 6.66 -6.94 9.55
C LYS A 165 5.79 -5.82 8.98
N ASN A 166 5.49 -4.80 9.80
CA ASN A 166 4.80 -3.61 9.32
C ASN A 166 5.57 -2.95 8.17
N ASN A 167 6.84 -2.64 8.38
CA ASN A 167 7.66 -1.96 7.37
C ASN A 167 7.87 -2.83 6.11
N ALA A 168 8.05 -4.14 6.27
CA ALA A 168 8.12 -5.05 5.13
C ALA A 168 6.83 -5.05 4.31
N TYR A 169 5.67 -4.96 4.96
CA TYR A 169 4.39 -4.87 4.27
C TYR A 169 4.22 -3.51 3.57
N VAL A 170 4.62 -2.41 4.21
CA VAL A 170 4.61 -1.06 3.60
C VAL A 170 5.54 -1.02 2.39
N PHE A 171 6.77 -1.57 2.52
CA PHE A 171 7.73 -1.69 1.42
C PHE A 171 7.16 -2.53 0.26
N TYR A 172 6.63 -3.73 0.56
CA TYR A 172 5.99 -4.59 -0.43
C TYR A 172 4.89 -3.84 -1.18
N SER A 173 3.99 -3.21 -0.44
CA SER A 173 2.88 -2.47 -1.02
C SER A 173 3.35 -1.31 -1.90
N THR A 174 4.38 -0.57 -1.48
CA THR A 174 4.94 0.53 -2.27
C THR A 174 5.59 0.03 -3.56
N MET A 175 6.44 -1.00 -3.48
CA MET A 175 7.21 -1.47 -4.63
C MET A 175 6.37 -2.30 -5.61
N PHE A 176 5.33 -2.99 -5.13
CA PHE A 176 4.40 -3.70 -6.00
C PHE A 176 3.70 -2.76 -7.00
N PHE A 177 3.26 -1.59 -6.55
CA PHE A 177 2.65 -0.58 -7.43
C PHE A 177 3.66 0.19 -8.29
N LYS A 178 4.94 -0.02 -8.05
CA LYS A 178 6.05 0.38 -8.93
C LYS A 178 6.50 -0.75 -9.86
N ASP A 179 5.67 -1.80 -9.96
CA ASP A 179 5.82 -2.91 -10.92
C ASP A 179 7.00 -3.85 -10.62
N PHE A 180 7.33 -4.03 -9.33
CA PHE A 180 8.26 -5.07 -8.87
C PHE A 180 7.52 -6.38 -8.58
N THR A 181 8.15 -7.51 -8.89
CA THR A 181 7.63 -8.82 -8.49
C THR A 181 7.79 -9.04 -6.99
N LEU A 182 6.92 -9.87 -6.39
CA LEU A 182 7.07 -10.28 -4.99
C LEU A 182 8.45 -10.92 -4.72
N ASN A 183 8.98 -11.67 -5.68
CA ASN A 183 10.27 -12.32 -5.58
C ASN A 183 11.41 -11.29 -5.47
N ALA A 184 11.41 -10.27 -6.33
CA ALA A 184 12.39 -9.16 -6.26
C ALA A 184 12.29 -8.38 -4.96
N ILE A 185 11.07 -8.05 -4.53
CA ILE A 185 10.79 -7.36 -3.26
C ILE A 185 11.32 -8.16 -2.07
N ALA A 186 11.05 -9.46 -2.02
CA ALA A 186 11.55 -10.32 -0.95
C ALA A 186 13.09 -10.43 -0.96
N GLY A 187 13.71 -10.46 -2.14
CA GLY A 187 15.17 -10.41 -2.27
C GLY A 187 15.77 -9.12 -1.71
N MET A 188 15.15 -7.97 -1.98
CA MET A 188 15.55 -6.68 -1.39
C MET A 188 15.36 -6.67 0.13
N LEU A 189 14.21 -7.13 0.63
CA LEU A 189 13.92 -7.21 2.06
C LEU A 189 14.90 -8.11 2.82
N GLY A 190 15.36 -9.20 2.20
CA GLY A 190 16.39 -10.05 2.78
C GLY A 190 17.69 -9.30 3.06
N ASN A 191 18.04 -8.33 2.21
CA ASN A 191 19.19 -7.44 2.40
C ASN A 191 18.89 -6.35 3.43
N MET A 192 17.74 -5.67 3.34
CA MET A 192 17.35 -4.60 4.27
C MET A 192 17.21 -5.09 5.72
N ASP A 193 16.81 -6.34 5.94
CA ASP A 193 16.76 -6.98 7.27
C ASP A 193 18.14 -6.95 7.94
N ILE A 194 19.20 -7.25 7.18
CA ILE A 194 20.60 -7.25 7.66
C ILE A 194 21.16 -5.82 7.76
N GLU A 195 20.83 -4.94 6.80
CA GLU A 195 21.37 -3.57 6.76
C GLU A 195 20.78 -2.67 7.84
N SER A 196 19.44 -2.72 8.00
CA SER A 196 18.74 -1.70 8.78
C SER A 196 17.62 -2.22 9.66
N ASN A 197 17.35 -3.52 9.77
CA ASN A 197 16.10 -4.05 10.32
C ASN A 197 14.85 -3.48 9.59
N ILE A 198 14.95 -3.21 8.28
CA ILE A 198 13.88 -2.60 7.47
C ILE A 198 13.43 -1.25 8.07
N ASN A 199 14.35 -0.48 8.63
CA ASN A 199 14.10 0.79 9.30
C ASN A 199 14.62 1.97 8.47
N PRO A 200 13.75 2.83 7.90
CA PRO A 200 14.19 3.97 7.09
C PRO A 200 14.88 5.08 7.90
N GLY A 201 14.76 5.08 9.23
CA GLY A 201 15.35 6.09 10.11
C GLY A 201 16.67 5.65 10.80
N LEU A 202 17.23 4.48 10.41
CA LEU A 202 18.40 3.95 11.09
C LEU A 202 19.71 4.55 10.57
N TRP A 203 20.49 5.14 11.48
CA TRP A 203 21.88 5.52 11.25
C TRP A 203 22.84 4.38 11.61
N GLN A 204 23.87 4.19 10.82
CA GLN A 204 24.90 3.18 11.08
C GLN A 204 25.45 3.29 12.51
N SER A 205 25.47 2.17 13.21
CA SER A 205 25.92 2.08 14.62
C SER A 205 25.17 3.04 15.57
N LEU A 206 23.94 3.41 15.24
CA LEU A 206 23.07 4.34 16.00
C LEU A 206 23.69 5.74 16.19
N LYS A 207 24.62 6.14 15.31
CA LYS A 207 25.28 7.46 15.35
C LYS A 207 24.50 8.44 14.48
N GLU A 208 23.46 9.04 15.05
CA GLU A 208 22.63 10.04 14.37
C GLU A 208 23.46 11.21 13.84
N GLY A 209 23.18 11.61 12.59
CA GLY A 209 23.91 12.71 11.92
C GLY A 209 25.31 12.34 11.42
N ASN A 210 25.71 11.07 11.48
CA ASN A 210 26.97 10.64 10.86
C ASN A 210 26.80 10.46 9.35
N TYR A 211 26.87 11.55 8.62
CA TYR A 211 26.69 11.57 7.16
C TYR A 211 27.77 10.80 6.37
N ASN A 212 28.92 10.48 6.98
CA ASN A 212 29.94 9.65 6.38
C ASN A 212 29.64 8.13 6.53
N GLY A 213 28.73 7.78 7.41
CA GLY A 213 28.28 6.39 7.62
C GLY A 213 27.09 6.02 6.76
N GLY A 214 26.51 4.84 7.05
CA GLY A 214 25.29 4.36 6.38
C GLY A 214 24.01 4.95 6.98
N TYR A 215 22.97 5.07 6.14
CA TYR A 215 21.64 5.54 6.56
C TYR A 215 20.52 4.86 5.79
N GLY A 216 19.41 4.62 6.49
CA GLY A 216 18.15 4.20 5.90
C GLY A 216 18.06 2.72 5.52
N LEU A 217 17.07 2.37 4.72
CA LEU A 217 16.67 1.00 4.40
C LEU A 217 17.83 0.14 3.87
N VAL A 218 18.65 0.67 3.00
CA VAL A 218 19.78 -0.03 2.36
C VAL A 218 21.15 0.50 2.85
N GLN A 219 21.18 1.26 3.93
CA GLN A 219 22.39 1.83 4.52
C GLN A 219 23.29 2.55 3.50
N TRP A 220 22.71 3.47 2.70
CA TRP A 220 23.50 4.29 1.75
C TRP A 220 24.74 4.85 2.43
N THR A 221 25.89 4.56 1.88
CA THR A 221 27.19 4.98 2.43
C THR A 221 28.02 5.69 1.35
N PRO A 222 28.36 6.99 1.53
CA PRO A 222 27.94 7.85 2.64
C PRO A 222 26.44 8.13 2.65
N ALA A 223 25.88 8.47 3.80
CA ALA A 223 24.44 8.76 3.95
C ALA A 223 23.96 9.89 3.00
N THR A 224 24.88 10.79 2.63
CA THR A 224 24.62 11.90 1.69
C THR A 224 24.14 11.44 0.32
N VAL A 225 24.42 10.22 -0.10
CA VAL A 225 23.91 9.65 -1.36
C VAL A 225 22.37 9.77 -1.42
N TYR A 226 21.70 9.49 -0.31
CA TYR A 226 20.25 9.62 -0.22
C TYR A 226 19.82 10.96 0.39
N THR A 227 20.45 11.39 1.50
CA THR A 227 19.93 12.53 2.27
C THR A 227 20.03 13.85 1.52
N ASP A 228 21.07 14.06 0.70
CA ASP A 228 21.19 15.28 -0.12
C ASP A 228 20.13 15.31 -1.22
N TRP A 229 19.86 14.17 -1.86
CA TRP A 229 18.80 14.05 -2.84
C TRP A 229 17.43 14.35 -2.19
N ALA A 230 17.12 13.72 -1.05
CA ALA A 230 15.84 13.93 -0.35
C ALA A 230 15.66 15.39 0.07
N ASN A 231 16.71 16.01 0.64
CA ASN A 231 16.71 17.41 1.04
C ASN A 231 16.51 18.37 -0.16
N ALA A 232 17.16 18.09 -1.29
CA ALA A 232 17.00 18.89 -2.51
C ALA A 232 15.57 18.87 -3.05
N HIS A 233 14.81 17.77 -2.80
CA HIS A 233 13.41 17.63 -3.17
C HIS A 233 12.44 18.09 -2.07
N GLY A 234 12.93 18.49 -0.89
CA GLY A 234 12.09 18.88 0.25
C GLY A 234 11.37 17.69 0.90
N TYR A 235 11.94 16.50 0.81
CA TYR A 235 11.40 15.28 1.40
C TYR A 235 11.94 15.06 2.82
N ASP A 236 11.12 14.42 3.66
CA ASP A 236 11.59 13.93 4.95
C ASP A 236 12.48 12.70 4.74
N ILE A 237 13.72 12.78 5.20
CA ILE A 237 14.69 11.69 5.06
C ILE A 237 14.26 10.42 5.79
N THR A 238 13.41 10.52 6.82
CA THR A 238 12.92 9.39 7.61
C THR A 238 11.72 8.68 6.98
N ASP A 239 11.09 9.29 5.98
CA ASP A 239 9.95 8.69 5.29
C ASP A 239 10.44 7.61 4.29
N GLY A 240 10.18 6.36 4.63
CA GLY A 240 10.56 5.22 3.80
C GLY A 240 9.93 5.21 2.41
N TYR A 241 8.81 5.93 2.20
CA TYR A 241 8.25 6.07 0.86
C TYR A 241 9.23 6.73 -0.11
N TYR A 242 9.88 7.82 0.31
CA TYR A 242 10.86 8.50 -0.54
C TYR A 242 12.15 7.70 -0.71
N GLN A 243 12.49 6.83 0.25
CA GLN A 243 13.56 5.86 0.07
C GLN A 243 13.21 4.82 -1.00
N CYS A 244 11.94 4.37 -1.06
CA CYS A 244 11.43 3.53 -2.15
C CYS A 244 11.45 4.26 -3.50
N VAL A 245 11.11 5.55 -3.53
CA VAL A 245 11.21 6.38 -4.76
C VAL A 245 12.66 6.42 -5.25
N TRP A 246 13.60 6.68 -4.37
CA TRP A 246 15.03 6.69 -4.72
C TRP A 246 15.50 5.34 -5.26
N ILE A 247 15.13 4.24 -4.60
CA ILE A 247 15.47 2.86 -5.05
C ILE A 247 14.90 2.59 -6.44
N ASP A 248 13.68 3.04 -6.75
CA ASP A 248 13.05 2.82 -8.04
C ASP A 248 13.68 3.69 -9.15
N GLU A 249 13.84 4.99 -8.89
CA GLU A 249 14.11 6.00 -9.91
C GLU A 249 15.61 6.32 -10.04
N GLU A 250 16.37 6.30 -8.94
CA GLU A 250 17.76 6.76 -8.93
C GLU A 250 18.80 5.62 -8.97
N THR A 251 18.39 4.38 -8.78
CA THR A 251 19.30 3.23 -8.74
C THR A 251 20.21 3.13 -9.98
N VAL A 252 19.67 3.39 -11.17
CA VAL A 252 20.43 3.33 -12.42
C VAL A 252 21.19 4.63 -12.67
N SER A 253 20.50 5.79 -12.55
CA SER A 253 21.07 7.12 -12.82
C SER A 253 22.23 7.45 -11.90
N SER A 254 22.19 7.03 -10.64
CA SER A 254 23.26 7.20 -9.66
C SER A 254 24.44 6.24 -9.85
N GLY A 255 24.31 5.22 -10.70
CA GLY A 255 25.30 4.15 -10.84
C GLY A 255 25.32 3.17 -9.66
N GLN A 256 24.24 3.14 -8.84
CA GLN A 256 24.17 2.20 -7.71
C GLN A 256 24.04 0.75 -8.19
N TRP A 257 23.36 0.49 -9.29
CA TRP A 257 23.30 -0.83 -9.89
C TRP A 257 24.49 -1.07 -10.82
N ILE A 258 25.24 -2.14 -10.55
CA ILE A 258 26.36 -2.60 -11.38
C ILE A 258 26.13 -4.07 -11.69
N GLU A 259 25.94 -4.39 -12.97
CA GLU A 259 25.87 -5.78 -13.41
C GLU A 259 27.23 -6.45 -13.18
N THR A 260 27.24 -7.47 -12.32
CA THR A 260 28.48 -8.22 -12.06
C THR A 260 28.60 -9.41 -12.99
N GLU A 261 29.82 -9.91 -13.18
CA GLU A 261 30.08 -11.10 -14.01
C GLU A 261 29.28 -12.31 -13.51
N LYS A 262 29.10 -12.45 -12.20
CA LYS A 262 28.29 -13.53 -11.58
C LYS A 262 26.79 -13.35 -11.80
N TYR A 263 26.33 -12.11 -11.85
CA TYR A 263 24.91 -11.76 -11.99
C TYR A 263 24.74 -10.67 -13.06
N PRO A 264 24.88 -11.06 -14.37
CA PRO A 264 24.81 -10.11 -15.49
C PRO A 264 23.34 -9.84 -15.86
N ILE A 265 22.59 -9.22 -14.95
CA ILE A 265 21.19 -8.82 -15.17
C ILE A 265 21.04 -7.34 -14.87
N SER A 266 20.26 -6.66 -15.70
CA SER A 266 19.94 -5.24 -15.54
C SER A 266 19.00 -5.01 -14.36
N TRP A 267 18.87 -3.76 -13.93
CA TRP A 267 17.91 -3.36 -12.91
C TRP A 267 16.46 -3.70 -13.33
N GLU A 268 16.12 -3.47 -14.60
CA GLU A 268 14.78 -3.77 -15.11
C GLU A 268 14.50 -5.29 -15.14
N GLU A 269 15.47 -6.10 -15.46
CA GLU A 269 15.34 -7.56 -15.38
C GLU A 269 15.22 -8.04 -13.93
N PHE A 270 15.96 -7.42 -13.00
CA PHE A 270 15.87 -7.74 -11.58
C PHE A 270 14.47 -7.44 -11.05
N ARG A 271 13.95 -6.22 -11.28
CA ARG A 271 12.63 -5.82 -10.73
C ARG A 271 11.48 -6.69 -11.26
N LYS A 272 11.57 -7.22 -12.47
CA LYS A 272 10.58 -8.11 -13.10
C LYS A 272 10.84 -9.60 -12.87
N SER A 273 11.93 -9.95 -12.20
CA SER A 273 12.36 -11.35 -12.07
C SER A 273 11.42 -12.16 -11.20
N THR A 274 11.10 -13.36 -11.65
CA THR A 274 10.36 -14.39 -10.91
C THR A 274 11.27 -15.52 -10.42
N LYS A 275 12.60 -15.33 -10.48
CA LYS A 275 13.55 -16.27 -9.89
C LYS A 275 13.37 -16.33 -8.38
N GLU A 276 13.88 -17.39 -7.75
CA GLU A 276 13.73 -17.61 -6.32
C GLU A 276 14.24 -16.41 -5.50
N PRO A 277 13.55 -16.05 -4.40
CA PRO A 277 13.89 -14.87 -3.59
C PRO A 277 15.30 -14.89 -3.02
N ASP A 278 15.83 -16.07 -2.66
CA ASP A 278 17.19 -16.24 -2.14
C ASP A 278 18.24 -15.96 -3.23
N TYR A 279 17.99 -16.40 -4.47
CA TYR A 279 18.83 -16.03 -5.61
C TYR A 279 18.81 -14.50 -5.82
N LEU A 280 17.64 -13.87 -5.78
CA LEU A 280 17.50 -12.43 -5.97
C LEU A 280 18.11 -11.63 -4.81
N ALA A 281 18.15 -12.17 -3.58
CA ALA A 281 18.88 -11.59 -2.49
C ALA A 281 20.38 -11.53 -2.77
N SER A 282 20.95 -12.61 -3.34
CA SER A 282 22.36 -12.62 -3.76
C SER A 282 22.62 -11.65 -4.92
N VAL A 283 21.72 -11.55 -5.87
CA VAL A 283 21.82 -10.57 -6.97
C VAL A 283 21.86 -9.15 -6.42
N PHE A 284 20.91 -8.80 -5.52
CA PHE A 284 20.84 -7.46 -4.92
C PHE A 284 22.09 -7.16 -4.09
N LEU A 285 22.55 -8.12 -3.29
CA LEU A 285 23.79 -8.01 -2.54
C LEU A 285 25.00 -7.65 -3.43
N LYS A 286 25.13 -8.31 -4.57
CA LYS A 286 26.30 -8.15 -5.44
C LYS A 286 26.23 -6.97 -6.38
N ASN A 287 25.04 -6.70 -6.92
CA ASN A 287 24.86 -5.65 -7.92
C ASN A 287 24.49 -4.30 -7.31
N PHE A 288 23.84 -4.26 -6.13
CA PHE A 288 23.40 -3.04 -5.47
C PHE A 288 24.22 -2.74 -4.20
N GLU A 289 24.20 -3.64 -3.20
CA GLU A 289 24.79 -3.37 -1.87
C GLU A 289 26.30 -3.35 -1.88
N ARG A 290 26.92 -4.34 -2.50
CA ARG A 290 28.39 -4.55 -2.53
C ARG A 290 29.01 -4.45 -1.14
N ALA A 291 28.34 -5.04 -0.14
CA ALA A 291 28.66 -4.96 1.27
C ALA A 291 30.07 -5.51 1.57
N GLY A 292 30.82 -4.84 2.41
CA GLY A 292 32.15 -5.29 2.85
C GLY A 292 32.10 -6.59 3.68
N VAL A 293 31.02 -6.79 4.44
CA VAL A 293 30.69 -8.04 5.14
C VAL A 293 29.40 -8.60 4.56
N GLU A 294 29.52 -9.63 3.72
CA GLU A 294 28.41 -10.04 2.85
C GLU A 294 27.23 -10.68 3.57
N LYS A 295 27.47 -11.57 4.55
CA LYS A 295 26.42 -12.37 5.24
C LYS A 295 25.39 -12.95 4.27
N GLU A 296 25.85 -13.47 3.12
CA GLU A 296 25.00 -13.84 1.98
C GLU A 296 23.93 -14.88 2.38
N GLU A 297 24.31 -15.89 3.20
CA GLU A 297 23.37 -16.93 3.63
C GLU A 297 22.26 -16.39 4.56
N ASP A 298 22.57 -15.43 5.44
CA ASP A 298 21.57 -14.78 6.26
C ASP A 298 20.58 -13.96 5.41
N ARG A 299 21.08 -13.23 4.41
CA ARG A 299 20.25 -12.45 3.47
C ARG A 299 19.30 -13.36 2.66
N LYS A 300 19.81 -14.48 2.18
CA LYS A 300 19.02 -15.50 1.48
C LYS A 300 17.93 -16.09 2.36
N LYS A 301 18.27 -16.47 3.58
CA LYS A 301 17.31 -16.97 4.56
C LYS A 301 16.23 -15.94 4.88
N ASN A 302 16.61 -14.68 5.08
CA ASN A 302 15.67 -13.61 5.35
C ASN A 302 14.78 -13.32 4.12
N ALA A 303 15.29 -13.40 2.90
CA ALA A 303 14.49 -13.26 1.70
C ALA A 303 13.37 -14.32 1.61
N LEU A 304 13.69 -15.58 1.89
CA LEU A 304 12.70 -16.66 1.95
C LEU A 304 11.68 -16.45 3.08
N LYS A 305 12.11 -15.97 4.26
CA LYS A 305 11.23 -15.58 5.38
C LYS A 305 10.24 -14.51 4.96
N TRP A 306 10.72 -13.44 4.34
CA TRP A 306 9.88 -12.34 3.90
C TRP A 306 8.96 -12.73 2.75
N TYR A 307 9.41 -13.55 1.81
CA TYR A 307 8.56 -14.10 0.76
C TYR A 307 7.40 -14.90 1.35
N ALA A 308 7.68 -15.84 2.27
CA ALA A 308 6.67 -16.67 2.93
C ALA A 308 5.64 -15.82 3.70
N TYR A 309 6.07 -14.73 4.34
CA TYR A 309 5.19 -13.80 5.02
C TYR A 309 4.32 -13.02 4.03
N LEU A 310 4.93 -12.39 3.04
CA LEU A 310 4.25 -11.47 2.13
C LEU A 310 3.32 -12.17 1.13
N GLN A 311 3.62 -13.42 0.72
CA GLN A 311 2.73 -14.17 -0.18
C GLN A 311 1.33 -14.43 0.42
N THR A 312 1.18 -14.30 1.75
CA THR A 312 -0.11 -14.42 2.43
C THR A 312 -0.89 -13.11 2.46
N LEU A 313 -0.26 -12.02 2.03
CA LEU A 313 -0.79 -10.67 2.06
C LEU A 313 -1.03 -10.16 0.64
N SER A 314 -1.99 -9.26 0.48
CA SER A 314 -2.16 -8.50 -0.76
C SER A 314 -1.51 -7.11 -0.62
N PRO A 315 -0.84 -6.61 -1.67
CA PRO A 315 -0.24 -5.27 -1.62
C PRO A 315 -1.33 -4.21 -1.51
N TYR A 316 -1.00 -3.11 -0.86
CA TYR A 316 -1.91 -2.01 -0.58
C TYR A 316 -1.30 -0.70 -1.10
N PRO A 317 -2.05 0.20 -1.79
CA PRO A 317 -1.50 1.46 -2.26
C PRO A 317 -1.02 2.33 -1.10
N VAL A 318 0.28 2.57 -1.03
CA VAL A 318 0.90 3.49 -0.08
C VAL A 318 1.10 4.83 -0.79
N HIS A 319 0.62 5.89 -0.17
CA HIS A 319 0.82 7.25 -0.67
C HIS A 319 1.79 8.00 0.24
N PRO A 320 2.58 8.93 -0.32
CA PRO A 320 3.45 9.77 0.49
C PRO A 320 2.61 10.55 1.50
N HIS A 321 3.13 10.75 2.71
CA HIS A 321 2.55 11.69 3.63
C HIS A 321 2.40 13.04 2.93
N SER A 322 1.17 13.61 2.95
CA SER A 322 0.93 14.90 2.32
C SER A 322 1.98 15.90 2.80
N ARG A 323 2.70 16.52 1.86
CA ARG A 323 3.59 17.65 2.17
C ARG A 323 2.85 18.55 3.16
N LYS A 324 3.49 18.93 4.26
CA LYS A 324 3.09 20.11 5.03
C LYS A 324 3.34 21.32 4.12
N THR A 325 2.48 21.51 3.14
CA THR A 325 2.40 22.77 2.41
C THR A 325 1.97 23.79 3.44
N LYS A 326 2.93 24.66 3.87
CA LYS A 326 2.57 25.95 4.42
C LYS A 326 1.68 26.58 3.35
N MET A 327 0.35 26.62 3.59
CA MET A 327 -0.52 27.44 2.76
C MET A 327 0.05 28.85 2.77
N PRO A 328 0.26 29.50 1.61
CA PRO A 328 0.51 30.91 1.59
C PRO A 328 -0.72 31.56 2.21
N LEU A 329 -0.53 32.36 3.24
CA LEU A 329 -1.54 33.29 3.77
C LEU A 329 -1.93 34.21 2.61
N TYR A 330 -3.03 33.93 1.93
CA TYR A 330 -3.68 34.92 1.09
C TYR A 330 -4.30 35.95 2.03
N PHE A 331 -3.68 37.11 2.10
CA PHE A 331 -4.28 38.29 2.68
C PHE A 331 -5.58 38.61 1.93
N PHE A 332 -6.71 38.42 2.58
CA PHE A 332 -7.94 39.06 2.15
C PHE A 332 -7.79 40.55 2.39
N PHE A 333 -7.69 41.33 1.33
CA PHE A 333 -8.00 42.75 1.36
C PHE A 333 -9.53 42.90 1.20
N PRO A 334 -10.19 43.62 2.11
CA PRO A 334 -11.61 43.94 1.94
C PRO A 334 -11.77 45.09 0.96
N TRP A 335 -12.65 44.91 0.00
CA TRP A 335 -13.36 46.01 -0.68
C TRP A 335 -14.85 45.73 -0.59
#